data_7dee17b0250976d0f61c65909be994e6
#
_entry.id   7dee17b0250976d0f61c65909be994e6
#
_cell.length_a   1.000
_cell.length_b   1.000
_cell.length_c   1.000
_cell.angle_alpha   90.00
_cell.angle_beta   90.00
_cell.angle_gamma   90.00
#
_symmetry.space_group_name_H-M   'P 1'
#
loop_
_entity.id
_entity.type
_entity.pdbx_description
1 polymer ?
#
loop_
_entity_poly.entity_id
_entity_poly.type
_entity_poly.pdbx_seq_one_letter_code
_entity_poly.pdbx_strand_id
1 'polypeptide(L)'
;YIYDFKFDDLSVIAYNHLIKYRHRYKIPPKFYVINFDNPRKSHRCNPLAPELMTDISDAYESSYTIMLNLNKSWVQKQGDFFVESPIVLFTAIIWFLKIYEGGKYCTFPHAIELLNKRYEDVFTILTSYPDLENYLSPFIDAWKGGASEQLQGQIASAKIPLSRLISPQLYWVMSGSDFTLDINNPKEPKVLCVGNNPDRISIYGAALGLYNSRIVKLINKKKQLKSCVIIDELPTIFFKGLDNLIATARSNKVAVMLGFQDFSQLKRDYGDKEAAVIMSTVGNV
;
A
#
# COMPACT_ATOMS: atom_id res chain seq x y z
N TYR A 1 -11.55 -8.06 5.55
CA TYR A 1 -11.14 -7.02 4.64
C TYR A 1 -11.87 -7.18 3.31
N ILE A 2 -12.36 -6.07 2.76
CA ILE A 2 -13.09 -6.05 1.49
C ILE A 2 -12.52 -4.90 0.64
N TYR A 3 -11.98 -5.24 -0.53
CA TYR A 3 -11.71 -4.28 -1.58
C TYR A 3 -12.94 -4.22 -2.50
N ASP A 4 -13.60 -3.08 -2.52
CA ASP A 4 -14.87 -2.83 -3.21
C ASP A 4 -14.59 -1.97 -4.44
N PHE A 5 -14.51 -2.60 -5.62
CA PHE A 5 -14.09 -1.94 -6.85
C PHE A 5 -15.08 -0.87 -7.32
N LYS A 6 -16.36 -1.14 -7.17
CA LYS A 6 -17.45 -0.19 -7.47
C LYS A 6 -18.12 0.25 -6.17
N PHE A 7 -17.38 1.01 -5.38
CA PHE A 7 -17.89 1.47 -4.10
C PHE A 7 -19.25 2.20 -4.28
N ASP A 8 -20.30 1.84 -3.51
CA ASP A 8 -20.33 1.14 -2.22
C ASP A 8 -21.08 -0.22 -2.25
N ASP A 9 -21.07 -0.92 -3.38
CA ASP A 9 -21.89 -2.15 -3.59
C ASP A 9 -21.62 -3.22 -2.52
N LEU A 10 -20.38 -3.68 -2.38
CA LEU A 10 -20.02 -4.71 -1.39
C LEU A 10 -19.98 -4.14 0.04
N SER A 11 -19.63 -2.89 0.19
CA SER A 11 -19.52 -2.24 1.49
C SER A 11 -20.87 -2.15 2.19
N VAL A 12 -21.95 -1.82 1.47
CA VAL A 12 -23.32 -1.77 1.99
C VAL A 12 -23.80 -3.18 2.38
N ILE A 13 -23.52 -4.19 1.57
CA ILE A 13 -23.86 -5.58 1.88
C ILE A 13 -23.16 -6.03 3.16
N ALA A 14 -21.86 -5.76 3.27
CA ALA A 14 -21.05 -6.12 4.43
C ALA A 14 -21.54 -5.44 5.71
N TYR A 15 -21.86 -4.16 5.64
CA TYR A 15 -22.41 -3.39 6.76
C TYR A 15 -23.74 -3.97 7.24
N ASN A 16 -24.70 -4.16 6.34
CA ASN A 16 -26.02 -4.70 6.68
C ASN A 16 -25.91 -6.11 7.25
N HIS A 17 -25.02 -6.94 6.70
CA HIS A 17 -24.77 -8.29 7.20
C HIS A 17 -24.18 -8.25 8.63
N LEU A 18 -23.23 -7.36 8.88
CA LEU A 18 -22.64 -7.17 10.21
C LEU A 18 -23.71 -6.74 11.23
N ILE A 19 -24.55 -5.78 10.91
CA ILE A 19 -25.64 -5.32 11.81
C ILE A 19 -26.62 -6.46 12.10
N LYS A 20 -27.07 -7.18 11.06
CA LYS A 20 -28.01 -8.32 11.19
C LYS A 20 -27.47 -9.41 12.11
N TYR A 21 -26.19 -9.73 12.03
CA TYR A 21 -25.58 -10.84 12.77
C TYR A 21 -24.68 -10.41 13.92
N ARG A 22 -24.73 -9.15 14.33
CA ARG A 22 -23.90 -8.59 15.40
C ARG A 22 -23.97 -9.40 16.70
N HIS A 23 -25.15 -9.90 17.03
CA HIS A 23 -25.41 -10.72 18.23
C HIS A 23 -24.69 -12.06 18.25
N ARG A 24 -24.17 -12.55 17.11
CA ARG A 24 -23.44 -13.83 17.02
C ARG A 24 -21.95 -13.70 17.39
N TYR A 25 -21.43 -12.49 17.50
CA TYR A 25 -20.03 -12.27 17.83
C TYR A 25 -19.85 -12.11 19.32
N LYS A 26 -18.82 -12.77 19.87
CA LYS A 26 -18.41 -12.55 21.28
C LYS A 26 -17.97 -11.10 21.52
N ILE A 27 -17.19 -10.56 20.59
CA ILE A 27 -16.82 -9.15 20.49
C ILE A 27 -17.24 -8.70 19.07
N PRO A 28 -18.30 -7.89 18.94
CA PRO A 28 -18.76 -7.44 17.62
C PRO A 28 -17.69 -6.59 16.92
N PRO A 29 -17.35 -6.91 15.67
CA PRO A 29 -16.41 -6.08 14.93
C PRO A 29 -16.89 -4.65 14.76
N LYS A 30 -15.97 -3.70 14.81
CA LYS A 30 -16.22 -2.33 14.38
C LYS A 30 -16.15 -2.25 12.85
N PHE A 31 -16.98 -1.42 12.26
CA PHE A 31 -17.02 -1.23 10.80
C PHE A 31 -16.28 0.04 10.40
N TYR A 32 -15.36 -0.08 9.47
CA TYR A 32 -14.56 1.03 8.94
C TYR A 32 -14.60 1.05 7.41
N VAL A 33 -14.53 2.25 6.86
CA VAL A 33 -14.52 2.49 5.41
C VAL A 33 -13.39 3.45 5.07
N ILE A 34 -12.66 3.18 4.02
CA ILE A 34 -11.78 4.11 3.33
C ILE A 34 -12.43 4.48 2.00
N ASN A 35 -12.75 5.76 1.84
CA ASN A 35 -13.37 6.32 0.64
C ASN A 35 -12.74 7.67 0.30
N PHE A 36 -11.96 7.71 -0.77
CA PHE A 36 -11.28 8.93 -1.22
C PHE A 36 -12.20 9.88 -1.98
N ASP A 37 -13.30 9.40 -2.57
CA ASP A 37 -14.24 10.27 -3.29
C ASP A 37 -15.04 11.17 -2.35
N ASN A 38 -15.35 10.65 -1.17
CA ASN A 38 -16.07 11.42 -0.14
C ASN A 38 -15.41 11.29 1.23
N PRO A 39 -14.38 12.10 1.51
CA PRO A 39 -13.66 12.05 2.79
C PRO A 39 -14.53 12.27 4.03
N ARG A 40 -15.68 12.96 3.89
CA ARG A 40 -16.64 13.14 4.99
C ARG A 40 -17.34 11.84 5.39
N LYS A 41 -17.38 10.86 4.48
CA LYS A 41 -17.92 9.51 4.70
C LYS A 41 -16.82 8.46 4.78
N SER A 42 -15.59 8.87 5.03
CA SER A 42 -14.43 8.00 5.17
C SER A 42 -13.89 8.07 6.59
N HIS A 43 -13.43 6.95 7.10
CA HIS A 43 -12.50 6.94 8.22
C HIS A 43 -11.09 7.28 7.72
N ARG A 44 -10.25 7.67 8.65
CA ARG A 44 -8.87 8.09 8.40
C ARG A 44 -7.92 7.06 8.98
N CYS A 45 -6.94 6.65 8.21
CA CYS A 45 -5.92 5.70 8.67
C CYS A 45 -4.61 5.97 7.95
N ASN A 46 -3.54 6.11 8.71
CA ASN A 46 -2.20 6.27 8.17
C ASN A 46 -1.58 4.89 7.85
N PRO A 47 -1.41 4.52 6.56
CA PRO A 47 -0.79 3.24 6.22
C PRO A 47 0.73 3.23 6.38
N LEU A 48 1.35 4.38 6.62
CA LEU A 48 2.77 4.55 6.95
C LEU A 48 3.00 4.81 8.44
N ALA A 49 2.04 4.46 9.30
CA ALA A 49 2.20 4.67 10.73
C ALA A 49 3.53 4.04 11.23
N PRO A 50 4.32 4.77 12.02
CA PRO A 50 5.68 4.36 12.40
C PRO A 50 5.75 2.99 13.07
N GLU A 51 4.74 2.62 13.83
CA GLU A 51 4.63 1.33 14.50
C GLU A 51 4.43 0.13 13.55
N LEU A 52 4.05 0.38 12.31
CA LEU A 52 3.90 -0.63 11.27
C LEU A 52 5.22 -1.00 10.59
N MET A 53 6.27 -0.23 10.84
CA MET A 53 7.58 -0.41 10.21
C MET A 53 8.62 -0.72 11.29
N THR A 54 9.16 -1.93 11.24
CA THR A 54 10.19 -2.41 12.18
C THR A 54 11.59 -2.38 11.58
N ASP A 55 11.68 -2.41 10.27
CA ASP A 55 12.90 -2.44 9.49
C ASP A 55 12.75 -1.58 8.23
N ILE A 56 13.86 -1.09 7.66
CA ILE A 56 13.85 -0.29 6.44
C ILE A 56 13.25 -1.03 5.24
N SER A 57 13.28 -2.35 5.24
CA SER A 57 12.61 -3.19 4.24
C SER A 57 11.08 -2.98 4.22
N ASP A 58 10.48 -2.59 5.35
CA ASP A 58 9.06 -2.23 5.40
C ASP A 58 8.77 -0.92 4.67
N ALA A 59 9.69 0.04 4.72
CA ALA A 59 9.62 1.27 3.94
C ALA A 59 9.83 0.98 2.44
N TYR A 60 10.81 0.11 2.10
CA TYR A 60 11.04 -0.33 0.73
C TYR A 60 9.78 -0.98 0.13
N GLU A 61 9.15 -1.88 0.85
CA GLU A 61 7.93 -2.54 0.38
C GLU A 61 6.78 -1.55 0.16
N SER A 62 6.66 -0.53 1.01
CA SER A 62 5.67 0.52 0.84
C SER A 62 5.92 1.33 -0.42
N SER A 63 7.17 1.76 -0.61
CA SER A 63 7.62 2.48 -1.79
C SER A 63 7.39 1.65 -3.07
N TYR A 64 7.85 0.41 -3.07
CA TYR A 64 7.67 -0.55 -4.16
C TYR A 64 6.20 -0.70 -4.54
N THR A 65 5.33 -0.96 -3.56
CA THR A 65 3.90 -1.15 -3.79
C THR A 65 3.23 0.07 -4.41
N ILE A 66 3.53 1.27 -3.92
CA ILE A 66 2.99 2.51 -4.47
C ILE A 66 3.45 2.71 -5.92
N MET A 67 4.76 2.59 -6.18
CA MET A 67 5.36 2.83 -7.49
C MET A 67 4.82 1.87 -8.55
N LEU A 68 4.68 0.59 -8.22
CA LEU A 68 4.17 -0.41 -9.16
C LEU A 68 2.66 -0.26 -9.44
N ASN A 69 1.89 0.16 -8.45
CA ASN A 69 0.47 0.49 -8.69
C ASN A 69 0.29 1.74 -9.55
N LEU A 70 1.18 2.73 -9.44
CA LEU A 70 1.17 3.92 -10.32
C LEU A 70 1.59 3.61 -11.74
N ASN A 71 2.48 2.64 -11.92
CA ASN A 71 3.05 2.25 -13.20
C ASN A 71 3.08 0.72 -13.32
N LYS A 72 1.95 0.11 -13.64
CA LYS A 72 1.81 -1.36 -13.72
C LYS A 72 2.80 -2.02 -14.71
N SER A 73 3.21 -1.30 -15.77
CA SER A 73 4.24 -1.80 -16.69
C SER A 73 5.60 -2.06 -16.00
N TRP A 74 5.84 -1.46 -14.84
CA TRP A 74 7.06 -1.68 -14.06
C TRP A 74 7.10 -3.06 -13.39
N VAL A 75 5.97 -3.70 -13.19
CA VAL A 75 5.91 -5.08 -12.68
C VAL A 75 6.75 -6.02 -13.52
N GLN A 76 6.80 -5.81 -14.84
CA GLN A 76 7.60 -6.63 -15.77
C GLN A 76 9.02 -6.11 -15.99
N LYS A 77 9.38 -4.96 -15.40
CA LYS A 77 10.70 -4.31 -15.54
C LYS A 77 11.47 -4.24 -14.22
N GLN A 78 11.22 -5.17 -13.33
CA GLN A 78 11.95 -5.23 -12.05
C GLN A 78 13.45 -5.44 -12.33
N GLY A 79 14.29 -4.69 -11.60
CA GLY A 79 15.74 -4.65 -11.82
C GLY A 79 16.19 -3.58 -12.84
N ASP A 80 15.28 -2.90 -13.53
CA ASP A 80 15.62 -1.75 -14.36
C ASP A 80 15.98 -0.55 -13.47
N PHE A 81 17.04 0.16 -13.87
CA PHE A 81 17.56 1.29 -13.11
C PHE A 81 16.52 2.40 -12.88
N PHE A 82 15.71 2.72 -13.87
CA PHE A 82 14.67 3.74 -13.77
C PHE A 82 13.43 3.27 -13.00
N VAL A 83 13.32 1.99 -12.71
CA VAL A 83 12.29 1.43 -11.82
C VAL A 83 12.81 1.39 -10.37
N GLU A 84 14.04 0.93 -10.18
CA GLU A 84 14.61 0.77 -8.83
C GLU A 84 14.97 2.12 -8.19
N SER A 85 15.54 3.07 -8.94
CA SER A 85 15.96 4.38 -8.39
C SER A 85 14.83 5.12 -7.67
N PRO A 86 13.62 5.34 -8.26
CA PRO A 86 12.54 6.02 -7.58
C PRO A 86 12.05 5.26 -6.34
N ILE A 87 12.08 3.93 -6.37
CA ILE A 87 11.70 3.10 -5.21
C ILE A 87 12.68 3.33 -4.06
N VAL A 88 13.98 3.30 -4.35
CA VAL A 88 15.05 3.49 -3.35
C VAL A 88 15.01 4.90 -2.76
N LEU A 89 14.84 5.93 -3.60
CA LEU A 89 14.73 7.32 -3.12
C LEU A 89 13.51 7.51 -2.20
N PHE A 90 12.37 7.00 -2.60
CA PHE A 90 11.16 7.14 -1.79
C PHE A 90 11.22 6.30 -0.51
N THR A 91 11.93 5.16 -0.55
CA THR A 91 12.25 4.37 0.65
C THR A 91 13.05 5.18 1.66
N ALA A 92 14.10 5.86 1.21
CA ALA A 92 14.93 6.70 2.08
C ALA A 92 14.09 7.82 2.73
N ILE A 93 13.19 8.45 1.98
CA ILE A 93 12.28 9.48 2.49
C ILE A 93 11.32 8.91 3.54
N ILE A 94 10.67 7.78 3.27
CA ILE A 94 9.74 7.14 4.22
C ILE A 94 10.50 6.75 5.51
N TRP A 95 11.68 6.14 5.37
CA TRP A 95 12.47 5.72 6.52
C TRP A 95 12.99 6.91 7.34
N PHE A 96 13.43 7.98 6.68
CA PHE A 96 13.76 9.24 7.35
C PHE A 96 12.61 9.73 8.23
N LEU A 97 11.39 9.82 7.67
CA LEU A 97 10.22 10.27 8.42
C LEU A 97 9.85 9.33 9.56
N LYS A 98 10.19 8.02 9.44
CA LYS A 98 10.00 7.03 10.50
C LYS A 98 10.91 7.30 11.70
N ILE A 99 12.17 7.68 11.46
CA ILE A 99 13.15 7.90 12.53
C ILE A 99 13.17 9.35 13.05
N TYR A 100 12.79 10.31 12.22
CA TYR A 100 12.75 11.72 12.57
C TYR A 100 11.68 12.02 13.62
N GLU A 101 12.06 12.64 14.73
CA GLU A 101 11.17 12.99 15.85
C GLU A 101 10.23 11.86 16.29
N GLY A 102 10.72 10.62 16.34
CA GLY A 102 9.92 9.46 16.75
C GLY A 102 8.80 9.10 15.77
N GLY A 103 8.90 9.54 14.53
CA GLY A 103 7.91 9.24 13.48
C GLY A 103 6.70 10.17 13.46
N LYS A 104 6.74 11.29 14.15
CA LYS A 104 5.63 12.26 14.23
C LYS A 104 5.09 12.67 12.86
N TYR A 105 5.95 12.77 11.85
CA TYR A 105 5.61 13.17 10.49
C TYR A 105 5.59 11.97 9.52
N CYS A 106 5.66 10.75 10.01
CA CYS A 106 5.67 9.57 9.16
C CYS A 106 4.28 9.27 8.62
N THR A 107 3.84 10.08 7.67
CA THR A 107 2.58 9.89 6.94
C THR A 107 2.84 10.02 5.44
N PHE A 108 1.92 9.46 4.64
CA PHE A 108 2.02 9.54 3.19
C PHE A 108 2.08 10.98 2.65
N PRO A 109 1.23 11.92 3.11
CA PRO A 109 1.34 13.32 2.68
C PRO A 109 2.72 13.94 2.94
N HIS A 110 3.28 13.74 4.13
CA HIS A 110 4.60 14.31 4.45
C HIS A 110 5.71 13.71 3.58
N ALA A 111 5.62 12.41 3.23
CA ALA A 111 6.59 11.79 2.34
C ALA A 111 6.55 12.40 0.93
N ILE A 112 5.34 12.64 0.39
CA ILE A 112 5.16 13.30 -0.91
C ILE A 112 5.66 14.76 -0.86
N GLU A 113 5.29 15.50 0.17
CA GLU A 113 5.69 16.91 0.31
C GLU A 113 7.21 17.07 0.48
N LEU A 114 7.86 16.16 1.21
CA LEU A 114 9.32 16.17 1.35
C LEU A 114 10.00 15.86 0.01
N LEU A 115 9.54 14.85 -0.72
CA LEU A 115 10.06 14.51 -2.05
C LEU A 115 9.97 15.70 -3.03
N ASN A 116 8.91 16.51 -2.92
CA ASN A 116 8.70 17.64 -3.83
C ASN A 116 9.55 18.87 -3.52
N LYS A 117 10.26 18.91 -2.39
CA LYS A 117 11.23 19.97 -2.10
C LYS A 117 12.41 19.95 -3.09
N ARG A 118 13.24 20.98 -3.04
CA ARG A 118 14.50 21.01 -3.82
C ARG A 118 15.36 19.83 -3.40
N TYR A 119 15.92 19.11 -4.35
CA TYR A 119 16.69 17.91 -4.03
C TYR A 119 17.95 18.19 -3.21
N GLU A 120 18.55 19.39 -3.38
CA GLU A 120 19.70 19.82 -2.60
C GLU A 120 19.37 19.88 -1.11
N ASP A 121 18.20 20.43 -0.77
CA ASP A 121 17.72 20.53 0.61
C ASP A 121 17.39 19.15 1.17
N VAL A 122 16.71 18.32 0.36
CA VAL A 122 16.35 16.94 0.73
C VAL A 122 17.59 16.11 0.99
N PHE A 123 18.57 16.10 0.09
CA PHE A 123 19.79 15.32 0.27
C PHE A 123 20.64 15.83 1.43
N THR A 124 20.73 17.15 1.65
CA THR A 124 21.42 17.71 2.82
C THR A 124 20.84 17.17 4.14
N ILE A 125 19.50 17.08 4.22
CA ILE A 125 18.83 16.55 5.41
C ILE A 125 19.05 15.03 5.51
N LEU A 126 18.76 14.29 4.44
CA LEU A 126 18.80 12.83 4.47
C LEU A 126 20.20 12.27 4.73
N THR A 127 21.26 12.91 4.23
CA THR A 127 22.66 12.48 4.44
C THR A 127 23.15 12.68 5.86
N SER A 128 22.45 13.47 6.68
CA SER A 128 22.75 13.58 8.11
C SER A 128 22.36 12.34 8.93
N TYR A 129 21.70 11.36 8.30
CA TYR A 129 21.26 10.10 8.93
C TYR A 129 22.05 8.92 8.37
N PRO A 130 22.98 8.32 9.15
CA PRO A 130 23.83 7.22 8.67
C PRO A 130 23.08 6.02 8.14
N ASP A 131 21.91 5.70 8.70
CA ASP A 131 21.07 4.59 8.28
C ASP A 131 20.62 4.69 6.81
N LEU A 132 20.69 5.89 6.21
CA LEU A 132 20.26 6.14 4.84
C LEU A 132 21.40 6.15 3.83
N GLU A 133 22.67 6.07 4.27
CA GLU A 133 23.84 6.24 3.41
C GLU A 133 23.81 5.30 2.20
N ASN A 134 23.56 4.01 2.42
CA ASN A 134 23.54 3.01 1.36
C ASN A 134 22.39 3.23 0.34
N TYR A 135 21.29 3.82 0.77
CA TYR A 135 20.16 4.14 -0.10
C TYR A 135 20.37 5.42 -0.91
N LEU A 136 21.20 6.31 -0.39
CA LEU A 136 21.42 7.63 -0.99
C LEU A 136 22.69 7.69 -1.84
N SER A 137 23.66 6.80 -1.62
CA SER A 137 24.96 6.85 -2.31
C SER A 137 24.86 7.00 -3.83
N PRO A 138 23.98 6.27 -4.57
CA PRO A 138 23.91 6.44 -6.03
C PRO A 138 23.46 7.83 -6.47
N PHE A 139 22.65 8.51 -5.65
CA PHE A 139 22.17 9.86 -5.91
C PHE A 139 23.21 10.92 -5.53
N ILE A 140 23.87 10.70 -4.40
CA ILE A 140 24.91 11.62 -3.89
C ILE A 140 26.16 11.58 -4.79
N ASP A 141 26.53 10.40 -5.28
CA ASP A 141 27.65 10.25 -6.21
C ASP A 141 27.35 10.95 -7.55
N ALA A 142 26.13 10.83 -8.07
CA ALA A 142 25.70 11.57 -9.25
C ALA A 142 25.67 13.09 -9.01
N TRP A 143 25.23 13.53 -7.84
CA TRP A 143 25.19 14.94 -7.45
C TRP A 143 26.57 15.55 -7.33
N LYS A 144 27.48 14.91 -6.56
CA LYS A 144 28.85 15.39 -6.34
C LYS A 144 29.75 15.21 -7.57
N GLY A 145 29.48 14.15 -8.36
CA GLY A 145 30.20 13.86 -9.60
C GLY A 145 29.83 14.71 -10.80
N GLY A 146 28.85 15.63 -10.65
CA GLY A 146 28.40 16.52 -11.73
C GLY A 146 27.54 15.86 -12.80
N ALA A 147 27.04 14.64 -12.58
CA ALA A 147 26.13 13.91 -13.49
C ALA A 147 24.68 14.43 -13.33
N SER A 148 24.49 15.74 -13.54
CA SER A 148 23.21 16.42 -13.22
C SER A 148 22.02 15.90 -14.03
N GLU A 149 22.20 15.54 -15.30
CA GLU A 149 21.12 15.01 -16.14
C GLU A 149 20.64 13.65 -15.63
N GLN A 150 21.56 12.76 -15.27
CA GLN A 150 21.22 11.46 -14.69
C GLN A 150 20.47 11.62 -13.38
N LEU A 151 20.97 12.47 -12.49
CA LEU A 151 20.33 12.76 -11.19
C LEU A 151 18.91 13.32 -11.38
N GLN A 152 18.74 14.28 -12.27
CA GLN A 152 17.43 14.85 -12.58
C GLN A 152 16.47 13.81 -13.14
N GLY A 153 16.96 12.90 -13.98
CA GLY A 153 16.17 11.78 -14.50
C GLY A 153 15.71 10.82 -13.40
N GLN A 154 16.59 10.46 -12.46
CA GLN A 154 16.25 9.64 -11.30
C GLN A 154 15.19 10.29 -10.40
N ILE A 155 15.35 11.58 -10.11
CA ILE A 155 14.41 12.33 -9.26
C ILE A 155 13.07 12.50 -9.97
N ALA A 156 13.07 12.82 -11.27
CA ALA A 156 11.86 12.98 -12.06
C ALA A 156 11.07 11.67 -12.15
N SER A 157 11.74 10.52 -12.28
CA SER A 157 11.09 9.21 -12.29
C SER A 157 10.37 8.88 -10.98
N ALA A 158 10.76 9.48 -9.86
CA ALA A 158 10.02 9.41 -8.61
C ALA A 158 8.91 10.47 -8.52
N LYS A 159 9.23 11.74 -8.81
CA LYS A 159 8.30 12.86 -8.63
C LYS A 159 7.08 12.78 -9.55
N ILE A 160 7.28 12.44 -10.83
CA ILE A 160 6.20 12.44 -11.82
C ILE A 160 5.08 11.47 -11.48
N PRO A 161 5.33 10.18 -11.18
CA PRO A 161 4.26 9.27 -10.78
C PRO A 161 3.59 9.69 -9.47
N LEU A 162 4.38 10.05 -8.45
CA LEU A 162 3.88 10.39 -7.13
C LEU A 162 3.09 11.70 -7.10
N SER A 163 3.34 12.64 -8.01
CA SER A 163 2.56 13.87 -8.11
C SER A 163 1.08 13.64 -8.39
N ARG A 164 0.72 12.51 -9.01
CA ARG A 164 -0.67 12.10 -9.24
C ARG A 164 -1.43 11.83 -7.93
N LEU A 165 -0.73 11.59 -6.84
CA LEU A 165 -1.31 11.33 -5.51
C LEU A 165 -1.42 12.59 -4.65
N ILE A 166 -1.07 13.76 -5.18
CA ILE A 166 -1.24 15.05 -4.51
C ILE A 166 -2.71 15.43 -4.60
N SER A 167 -3.44 15.16 -3.53
CA SER A 167 -4.88 15.41 -3.43
C SER A 167 -5.26 15.69 -1.98
N PRO A 168 -6.02 16.76 -1.71
CA PRO A 168 -6.51 17.04 -0.36
C PRO A 168 -7.29 15.88 0.24
N GLN A 169 -8.04 15.14 -0.57
CA GLN A 169 -8.84 14.00 -0.13
C GLN A 169 -7.95 12.83 0.31
N LEU A 170 -6.94 12.46 -0.51
CA LEU A 170 -5.96 11.43 -0.15
C LEU A 170 -5.18 11.84 1.10
N TYR A 171 -4.72 13.08 1.15
CA TYR A 171 -3.96 13.62 2.27
C TYR A 171 -4.75 13.56 3.57
N TRP A 172 -6.02 13.97 3.54
CA TRP A 172 -6.89 13.92 4.70
C TRP A 172 -7.08 12.50 5.22
N VAL A 173 -7.44 11.55 4.35
CA VAL A 173 -7.72 10.17 4.74
C VAL A 173 -6.45 9.45 5.23
N MET A 174 -5.32 9.65 4.54
CA MET A 174 -4.07 8.91 4.79
C MET A 174 -3.21 9.51 5.91
N SER A 175 -3.61 10.61 6.54
CA SER A 175 -2.89 11.24 7.64
C SER A 175 -3.52 11.02 9.02
N GLY A 176 -4.69 10.38 9.09
CA GLY A 176 -5.40 10.19 10.34
C GLY A 176 -5.15 8.84 11.01
N SER A 177 -5.75 8.65 12.19
CA SER A 177 -5.57 7.44 13.01
C SER A 177 -6.87 7.03 13.72
N ASP A 178 -7.99 7.00 12.99
CA ASP A 178 -9.28 6.61 13.55
C ASP A 178 -9.33 5.12 13.91
N PHE A 179 -8.49 4.30 13.27
CA PHE A 179 -8.35 2.87 13.51
C PHE A 179 -6.96 2.36 13.09
N THR A 180 -6.66 1.12 13.48
CA THR A 180 -5.43 0.39 13.12
C THR A 180 -5.71 -0.74 12.14
N LEU A 181 -4.73 -1.09 11.30
CA LEU A 181 -4.88 -2.07 10.20
C LEU A 181 -4.83 -3.54 10.64
N ASP A 182 -4.67 -3.83 11.92
CA ASP A 182 -4.73 -5.17 12.52
C ASP A 182 -6.19 -5.67 12.65
N ILE A 183 -6.86 -5.83 11.53
CA ILE A 183 -8.32 -6.03 11.46
C ILE A 183 -8.83 -7.28 12.17
N ASN A 184 -8.02 -8.32 12.28
CA ASN A 184 -8.37 -9.58 12.97
C ASN A 184 -7.82 -9.67 14.40
N ASN A 185 -7.53 -8.53 15.01
CA ASN A 185 -7.12 -8.43 16.41
C ASN A 185 -8.23 -8.99 17.34
N PRO A 186 -7.92 -9.97 18.21
CA PRO A 186 -8.91 -10.56 19.11
C PRO A 186 -9.56 -9.60 20.11
N LYS A 187 -8.86 -8.51 20.44
CA LYS A 187 -9.35 -7.51 21.37
C LYS A 187 -10.22 -6.44 20.72
N GLU A 188 -9.98 -6.18 19.45
CA GLU A 188 -10.68 -5.16 18.66
C GLU A 188 -10.85 -5.61 17.21
N PRO A 189 -11.72 -6.59 16.93
CA PRO A 189 -11.96 -7.05 15.57
C PRO A 189 -12.60 -5.96 14.72
N LYS A 190 -12.25 -5.93 13.44
CA LYS A 190 -12.71 -4.90 12.50
C LYS A 190 -13.18 -5.53 11.19
N VAL A 191 -14.20 -4.92 10.59
CA VAL A 191 -14.54 -5.08 9.18
C VAL A 191 -14.08 -3.81 8.49
N LEU A 192 -13.16 -3.92 7.56
CA LEU A 192 -12.65 -2.80 6.78
C LEU A 192 -13.04 -2.98 5.32
N CYS A 193 -13.76 -2.00 4.80
CA CYS A 193 -14.05 -1.87 3.38
C CYS A 193 -13.22 -0.72 2.80
N VAL A 194 -12.56 -0.96 1.68
CA VAL A 194 -11.82 0.07 0.95
C VAL A 194 -12.41 0.21 -0.44
N GLY A 195 -12.89 1.41 -0.72
CA GLY A 195 -13.58 1.74 -1.97
C GLY A 195 -12.61 2.22 -3.04
N ASN A 196 -12.73 1.68 -4.25
CA ASN A 196 -12.12 2.26 -5.43
C ASN A 196 -13.18 2.96 -6.28
N ASN A 197 -12.73 3.66 -7.31
CA ASN A 197 -13.56 4.32 -8.31
C ASN A 197 -13.05 3.94 -9.70
N PRO A 198 -13.90 3.35 -10.58
CA PRO A 198 -13.50 2.99 -11.93
C PRO A 198 -12.88 4.12 -12.75
N ASP A 199 -13.31 5.37 -12.52
CA ASP A 199 -12.79 6.54 -13.23
C ASP A 199 -11.41 6.99 -12.71
N ARG A 200 -10.98 6.51 -11.54
CA ARG A 200 -9.74 6.89 -10.86
C ARG A 200 -8.87 5.71 -10.44
N ILE A 201 -9.01 4.59 -11.11
CA ILE A 201 -8.38 3.30 -10.76
C ILE A 201 -6.88 3.44 -10.47
N SER A 202 -6.13 4.11 -11.36
CA SER A 202 -4.67 4.20 -11.25
C SER A 202 -4.20 5.02 -10.05
N ILE A 203 -4.98 6.03 -9.66
CA ILE A 203 -4.65 6.92 -8.54
C ILE A 203 -5.02 6.23 -7.22
N TYR A 204 -6.28 5.86 -7.09
CA TYR A 204 -6.76 5.22 -5.85
C TYR A 204 -6.15 3.82 -5.66
N GLY A 205 -5.94 3.07 -6.74
CA GLY A 205 -5.28 1.78 -6.69
C GLY A 205 -3.88 1.84 -6.06
N ALA A 206 -3.11 2.90 -6.31
CA ALA A 206 -1.80 3.07 -5.69
C ALA A 206 -1.88 3.31 -4.17
N ALA A 207 -2.79 4.19 -3.75
CA ALA A 207 -3.03 4.45 -2.33
C ALA A 207 -3.59 3.21 -1.61
N LEU A 208 -4.58 2.53 -2.21
CA LEU A 208 -5.19 1.31 -1.66
C LEU A 208 -4.23 0.12 -1.65
N GLY A 209 -3.31 0.04 -2.62
CA GLY A 209 -2.24 -0.94 -2.64
C GLY A 209 -1.36 -0.89 -1.40
N LEU A 210 -1.10 0.33 -0.89
CA LEU A 210 -0.34 0.50 0.35
C LEU A 210 -1.10 -0.04 1.58
N TYR A 211 -2.42 0.18 1.68
CA TYR A 211 -3.23 -0.46 2.72
C TYR A 211 -3.18 -1.98 2.61
N ASN A 212 -3.32 -2.51 1.40
CA ASN A 212 -3.31 -3.94 1.13
C ASN A 212 -1.99 -4.59 1.60
N SER A 213 -0.85 -4.02 1.24
CA SER A 213 0.46 -4.57 1.63
C SER A 213 0.64 -4.63 3.15
N ARG A 214 0.12 -3.64 3.87
CA ARG A 214 0.14 -3.63 5.35
C ARG A 214 -0.82 -4.65 5.95
N ILE A 215 -2.04 -4.70 5.45
CA ILE A 215 -3.07 -5.62 5.93
C ILE A 215 -2.62 -7.07 5.80
N VAL A 216 -2.05 -7.47 4.65
CA VAL A 216 -1.56 -8.84 4.43
C VAL A 216 -0.58 -9.28 5.52
N LYS A 217 0.37 -8.44 5.86
CA LYS A 217 1.35 -8.73 6.91
C LYS A 217 0.72 -8.83 8.30
N LEU A 218 -0.29 -8.02 8.57
CA LEU A 218 -0.92 -7.96 9.89
C LEU A 218 -1.90 -9.11 10.12
N ILE A 219 -2.68 -9.50 9.11
CA ILE A 219 -3.70 -10.54 9.25
C ILE A 219 -3.13 -11.96 9.20
N ASN A 220 -2.01 -12.16 8.49
CA ASN A 220 -1.41 -13.47 8.29
C ASN A 220 -0.45 -13.82 9.43
N LYS A 221 -0.92 -13.67 10.66
CA LYS A 221 -0.16 -13.95 11.90
C LYS A 221 -0.87 -15.00 12.76
N LYS A 222 -0.08 -15.74 13.56
CA LYS A 222 -0.61 -16.66 14.55
C LYS A 222 -1.36 -15.91 15.65
N LYS A 223 -2.29 -16.60 16.31
CA LYS A 223 -3.08 -16.10 17.45
C LYS A 223 -4.03 -14.94 17.12
N GLN A 224 -4.32 -14.70 15.85
CA GLN A 224 -5.36 -13.76 15.41
C GLN A 224 -6.71 -14.46 15.22
N LEU A 225 -7.78 -13.68 15.11
CA LEU A 225 -9.11 -14.21 14.79
C LEU A 225 -9.16 -14.76 13.37
N LYS A 226 -10.09 -15.68 13.12
CA LYS A 226 -10.47 -16.06 11.75
C LYS A 226 -10.86 -14.83 10.98
N SER A 227 -10.36 -14.69 9.77
CA SER A 227 -10.62 -13.52 8.93
C SER A 227 -10.81 -13.89 7.46
N CYS A 228 -11.30 -12.94 6.68
CA CYS A 228 -11.47 -13.10 5.25
C CYS A 228 -10.93 -11.87 4.52
N VAL A 229 -10.28 -12.11 3.38
CA VAL A 229 -9.86 -11.09 2.41
C VAL A 229 -10.69 -11.30 1.15
N ILE A 230 -11.48 -10.30 0.80
CA ILE A 230 -12.32 -10.30 -0.40
C ILE A 230 -11.80 -9.19 -1.31
N ILE A 231 -11.37 -9.55 -2.50
CA ILE A 231 -10.89 -8.62 -3.51
C ILE A 231 -11.83 -8.70 -4.71
N ASP A 232 -12.59 -7.65 -4.91
CA ASP A 232 -13.43 -7.49 -6.10
C ASP A 232 -12.58 -6.90 -7.24
N GLU A 233 -12.59 -7.53 -8.41
CA GLU A 233 -11.83 -7.12 -9.60
C GLU A 233 -10.33 -6.99 -9.36
N LEU A 234 -9.67 -8.11 -9.02
CA LEU A 234 -8.24 -8.20 -8.68
C LEU A 234 -7.30 -7.49 -9.67
N PRO A 235 -7.48 -7.55 -11.01
CA PRO A 235 -6.58 -6.88 -11.96
C PRO A 235 -6.53 -5.35 -11.81
N THR A 236 -7.46 -4.73 -11.10
CA THR A 236 -7.51 -3.28 -10.92
C THR A 236 -6.48 -2.75 -9.93
N ILE A 237 -5.95 -3.62 -9.06
CA ILE A 237 -4.97 -3.28 -8.03
C ILE A 237 -3.82 -4.28 -8.02
N PHE A 238 -2.58 -3.81 -7.92
CA PHE A 238 -1.44 -4.69 -7.71
C PHE A 238 -1.29 -4.97 -6.21
N PHE A 239 -1.37 -6.24 -5.84
CA PHE A 239 -1.39 -6.72 -4.47
C PHE A 239 -0.14 -7.56 -4.20
N LYS A 240 0.95 -6.91 -3.79
CA LYS A 240 2.22 -7.59 -3.52
C LYS A 240 2.08 -8.65 -2.43
N GLY A 241 2.60 -9.85 -2.67
CA GLY A 241 2.59 -10.95 -1.71
C GLY A 241 1.25 -11.67 -1.58
N LEU A 242 0.34 -11.48 -2.54
CA LEU A 242 -0.95 -12.19 -2.59
C LEU A 242 -0.76 -13.69 -2.72
N ASP A 243 0.17 -14.14 -3.55
CA ASP A 243 0.57 -15.52 -3.72
C ASP A 243 1.00 -16.17 -2.39
N ASN A 244 1.88 -15.50 -1.66
CA ASN A 244 2.32 -15.94 -0.34
C ASN A 244 1.16 -15.95 0.68
N LEU A 245 0.29 -14.94 0.64
CA LEU A 245 -0.91 -14.94 1.48
C LEU A 245 -1.76 -16.17 1.20
N ILE A 246 -2.08 -16.47 -0.06
CA ILE A 246 -2.92 -17.62 -0.43
C ILE A 246 -2.26 -18.92 0.05
N ALA A 247 -0.97 -19.10 -0.19
CA ALA A 247 -0.23 -20.30 0.18
C ALA A 247 -0.16 -20.54 1.70
N THR A 248 -0.10 -19.49 2.50
CA THR A 248 0.13 -19.58 3.96
C THR A 248 -1.09 -19.25 4.82
N ALA A 249 -2.11 -18.60 4.25
CA ALA A 249 -3.29 -18.10 4.95
C ALA A 249 -4.09 -19.17 5.71
N ARG A 250 -4.13 -20.39 5.17
CA ARG A 250 -4.86 -21.52 5.78
C ARG A 250 -4.39 -21.80 7.22
N SER A 251 -3.09 -21.80 7.47
CA SER A 251 -2.52 -22.05 8.81
C SER A 251 -2.89 -20.96 9.82
N ASN A 252 -3.11 -19.74 9.34
CA ASN A 252 -3.49 -18.58 10.13
C ASN A 252 -5.01 -18.30 10.10
N LYS A 253 -5.80 -19.22 9.52
CA LYS A 253 -7.27 -19.15 9.46
C LYS A 253 -7.78 -17.91 8.71
N VAL A 254 -7.10 -17.54 7.64
CA VAL A 254 -7.50 -16.48 6.73
C VAL A 254 -8.05 -17.10 5.45
N ALA A 255 -9.30 -16.81 5.13
CA ALA A 255 -9.91 -17.15 3.83
C ALA A 255 -9.59 -16.02 2.84
N VAL A 256 -9.32 -16.38 1.59
CA VAL A 256 -9.07 -15.42 0.51
C VAL A 256 -10.06 -15.69 -0.62
N MET A 257 -10.74 -14.64 -1.06
CA MET A 257 -11.68 -14.66 -2.19
C MET A 257 -11.26 -13.58 -3.19
N LEU A 258 -11.02 -14.02 -4.43
CA LEU A 258 -10.53 -13.15 -5.50
C LEU A 258 -11.56 -13.13 -6.63
N GLY A 259 -12.04 -11.95 -6.98
CA GLY A 259 -12.91 -11.72 -8.12
C GLY A 259 -12.11 -11.15 -9.30
N PHE A 260 -12.34 -11.68 -10.49
CA PHE A 260 -11.87 -11.12 -11.76
C PHE A 260 -12.66 -11.75 -12.92
N GLN A 261 -12.69 -11.06 -14.06
CA GLN A 261 -13.53 -11.47 -15.19
C GLN A 261 -12.78 -12.38 -16.16
N ASP A 262 -11.47 -12.12 -16.35
CA ASP A 262 -10.68 -12.79 -17.37
C ASP A 262 -9.24 -13.00 -16.91
N PHE A 263 -8.74 -14.22 -17.15
CA PHE A 263 -7.38 -14.60 -16.80
C PHE A 263 -6.32 -13.82 -17.59
N SER A 264 -6.62 -13.39 -18.80
CA SER A 264 -5.70 -12.57 -19.61
C SER A 264 -5.44 -11.20 -18.98
N GLN A 265 -6.43 -10.62 -18.31
CA GLN A 265 -6.26 -9.39 -17.54
C GLN A 265 -5.34 -9.59 -16.34
N LEU A 266 -5.48 -10.71 -15.64
CA LEU A 266 -4.60 -11.05 -14.53
C LEU A 266 -3.15 -11.20 -14.99
N LYS A 267 -2.92 -11.91 -16.11
CA LYS A 267 -1.58 -12.05 -16.72
C LYS A 267 -0.99 -10.70 -17.14
N ARG A 268 -1.78 -9.82 -17.73
CA ARG A 268 -1.32 -8.50 -18.14
C ARG A 268 -0.83 -7.67 -16.96
N ASP A 269 -1.57 -7.68 -15.83
CA ASP A 269 -1.37 -6.76 -14.71
C ASP A 269 -0.44 -7.34 -13.62
N TYR A 270 -0.34 -8.66 -13.51
CA TYR A 270 0.54 -9.36 -12.56
C TYR A 270 1.76 -10.03 -13.21
N GLY A 271 1.74 -10.21 -14.54
CA GLY A 271 2.71 -11.01 -15.27
C GLY A 271 2.35 -12.49 -15.30
N ASP A 272 2.87 -13.23 -16.30
CA ASP A 272 2.53 -14.63 -16.53
C ASP A 272 2.87 -15.54 -15.34
N LYS A 273 4.02 -15.32 -14.73
CA LYS A 273 4.50 -16.16 -13.62
C LYS A 273 3.63 -16.00 -12.37
N GLU A 274 3.39 -14.78 -11.95
CA GLU A 274 2.60 -14.52 -10.73
C GLU A 274 1.13 -14.88 -10.91
N ALA A 275 0.56 -14.61 -12.08
CA ALA A 275 -0.79 -15.04 -12.42
C ALA A 275 -0.93 -16.58 -12.40
N ALA A 276 0.05 -17.31 -12.93
CA ALA A 276 0.05 -18.77 -12.89
C ALA A 276 0.16 -19.31 -11.44
N VAL A 277 1.00 -18.69 -10.60
CA VAL A 277 1.11 -19.07 -9.18
C VAL A 277 -0.20 -18.84 -8.44
N ILE A 278 -0.84 -17.68 -8.62
CA ILE A 278 -2.14 -17.37 -8.02
C ILE A 278 -3.16 -18.47 -8.42
N MET A 279 -3.29 -18.77 -9.70
CA MET A 279 -4.26 -19.75 -10.20
C MET A 279 -3.98 -21.18 -9.71
N SER A 280 -2.70 -21.57 -9.59
CA SER A 280 -2.35 -22.91 -9.10
C SER A 280 -2.51 -23.09 -7.59
N THR A 281 -2.53 -21.99 -6.85
CA THR A 281 -2.57 -22.00 -5.38
C THR A 281 -4.00 -21.90 -4.83
N VAL A 282 -4.94 -21.35 -5.62
CA VAL A 282 -6.35 -21.31 -5.21
C VAL A 282 -6.96 -22.72 -5.27
N GLY A 283 -7.73 -23.07 -4.24
CA GLY A 283 -8.33 -24.42 -4.12
C GLY A 283 -9.64 -24.60 -4.88
N ASN A 284 -10.33 -23.51 -5.24
CA ASN A 284 -11.59 -23.50 -5.97
C ASN A 284 -11.56 -22.35 -6.98
N VAL A 285 -11.96 -22.65 -8.22
CA VAL A 285 -12.08 -21.69 -9.32
C VAL A 285 -13.50 -21.68 -9.83
#